data_21055ce5850f30e6cb2c16cf1318f38f
#
_entry.id   21055ce5850f30e6cb2c16cf1318f38f
#
_cell.length_a   1.000
_cell.length_b   1.000
_cell.length_c   1.000
_cell.angle_alpha   90.00
_cell.angle_beta   90.00
_cell.angle_gamma   90.00
#
_symmetry.space_group_name_H-M   'P 1'
#
loop_
_entity.id
_entity.type
_entity.pdbx_description
1 polymer ?
#
loop_
_entity_poly.entity_id
_entity_poly.type
_entity_poly.pdbx_seq_one_letter_code
_entity_poly.pdbx_strand_id
1 'polypeptide(L)'
;MTQVVSKRSGADGDDVVLLAVPASPAYLGVLRTATAGLAARLQFTLDEIEDLRIAVDEACAMLLAIAADTPQLGDTVELSCRFTVTNDALTVYTTVPLASPDERLPAGESFAWQVLSALADEVSATVDGHQAGIRLTKRRPS
;
A
#
# COMPACT_ATOMS: atom_id res chain seq x y z
N MET A 1 -9.15 -11.03 -10.25
CA MET A 1 -8.85 -10.25 -11.45
C MET A 1 -7.97 -9.06 -11.09
N THR A 2 -6.98 -8.79 -11.90
CA THR A 2 -6.06 -7.69 -11.69
C THR A 2 -6.39 -6.55 -12.64
N GLN A 3 -6.40 -5.33 -12.12
CA GLN A 3 -6.71 -4.16 -12.92
C GLN A 3 -5.63 -3.10 -12.66
N VAL A 4 -5.07 -2.55 -13.72
CA VAL A 4 -4.07 -1.50 -13.65
C VAL A 4 -4.56 -0.29 -14.43
N VAL A 5 -4.60 0.86 -13.77
CA VAL A 5 -4.98 2.12 -14.40
C VAL A 5 -3.91 3.16 -14.06
N SER A 6 -3.49 3.89 -15.08
CA SER A 6 -2.48 4.93 -14.92
C SER A 6 -3.02 6.25 -15.44
N LYS A 7 -2.87 7.31 -14.65
CA LYS A 7 -3.27 8.64 -15.07
C LYS A 7 -2.37 9.68 -14.42
N ARG A 8 -2.28 10.84 -15.03
CA ARG A 8 -1.48 11.94 -14.54
C ARG A 8 -2.37 12.98 -13.85
N SER A 9 -1.98 13.40 -12.65
CA SER A 9 -2.61 14.54 -11.98
C SER A 9 -2.33 15.81 -12.77
N GLY A 10 -3.27 16.74 -12.73
CA GLY A 10 -3.21 17.94 -13.55
C GLY A 10 -2.02 18.85 -13.29
N ALA A 11 -2.16 19.83 -12.42
CA ALA A 11 -1.25 20.97 -12.35
C ALA A 11 0.16 20.65 -11.86
N ASP A 12 0.33 19.65 -11.02
CA ASP A 12 1.63 19.35 -10.39
C ASP A 12 2.41 18.24 -11.09
N GLY A 13 1.82 17.62 -12.11
CA GLY A 13 2.51 16.61 -12.88
C GLY A 13 2.72 15.27 -12.18
N ASP A 14 2.03 15.04 -11.07
CA ASP A 14 2.12 13.76 -10.38
C ASP A 14 1.51 12.65 -11.23
N ASP A 15 2.15 11.49 -11.22
CA ASP A 15 1.59 10.30 -11.85
C ASP A 15 0.91 9.43 -10.80
N VAL A 16 -0.27 8.94 -11.14
CA VAL A 16 -1.03 8.05 -10.27
C VAL A 16 -1.23 6.72 -10.99
N VAL A 17 -0.84 5.64 -10.34
CA VAL A 17 -1.05 4.28 -10.85
C VAL A 17 -1.96 3.56 -9.88
N LEU A 18 -3.05 2.99 -10.40
CA LEU A 18 -4.02 2.25 -9.62
C LEU A 18 -3.93 0.78 -9.97
N LEU A 19 -3.88 -0.06 -8.94
CA LEU A 19 -3.75 -1.51 -9.11
C LEU A 19 -4.67 -2.18 -8.10
N ALA A 20 -5.53 -3.06 -8.58
CA ALA A 20 -6.39 -3.86 -7.73
C ALA A 20 -6.14 -5.34 -8.00
N VAL A 21 -5.96 -6.10 -6.93
CA VAL A 21 -5.75 -7.54 -7.00
C VAL A 21 -6.70 -8.22 -6.03
N PRO A 22 -6.99 -9.52 -6.23
CA PRO A 22 -7.74 -10.26 -5.20
C PRO A 22 -7.01 -10.18 -3.86
N ALA A 23 -7.77 -10.08 -2.77
CA ALA A 23 -7.20 -9.97 -1.43
C ALA A 23 -6.71 -11.34 -0.95
N SER A 24 -5.58 -11.75 -1.49
CA SER A 24 -4.97 -13.04 -1.22
C SER A 24 -3.46 -12.91 -1.26
N PRO A 25 -2.73 -13.60 -0.37
CA PRO A 25 -1.26 -13.58 -0.39
C PRO A 25 -0.66 -13.98 -1.74
N ALA A 26 -1.39 -14.78 -2.53
CA ALA A 26 -0.92 -15.24 -3.83
C ALA A 26 -0.61 -14.09 -4.80
N TYR A 27 -1.22 -12.92 -4.58
CA TYR A 27 -1.09 -11.78 -5.50
C TYR A 27 -0.15 -10.68 -4.99
N LEU A 28 0.47 -10.86 -3.83
CA LEU A 28 1.37 -9.84 -3.28
C LEU A 28 2.59 -9.60 -4.17
N GLY A 29 3.02 -10.62 -4.92
CA GLY A 29 4.13 -10.47 -5.87
C GLY A 29 3.87 -9.40 -6.92
N VAL A 30 2.61 -9.24 -7.35
CA VAL A 30 2.24 -8.20 -8.31
C VAL A 30 2.50 -6.82 -7.72
N LEU A 31 2.10 -6.62 -6.46
CA LEU A 31 2.29 -5.33 -5.78
C LEU A 31 3.76 -5.04 -5.54
N ARG A 32 4.53 -6.06 -5.16
CA ARG A 32 5.98 -5.90 -4.96
C ARG A 32 6.67 -5.49 -6.24
N THR A 33 6.33 -6.13 -7.35
CA THR A 33 6.92 -5.82 -8.65
C THR A 33 6.57 -4.41 -9.10
N ALA A 34 5.31 -4.01 -8.95
CA ALA A 34 4.89 -2.65 -9.28
C ALA A 34 5.63 -1.62 -8.43
N THR A 35 5.75 -1.88 -7.13
CA THR A 35 6.44 -0.99 -6.21
C THR A 35 7.90 -0.81 -6.63
N ALA A 36 8.59 -1.91 -6.91
CA ALA A 36 10.00 -1.88 -7.29
C ALA A 36 10.19 -1.12 -8.62
N GLY A 37 9.31 -1.34 -9.58
CA GLY A 37 9.40 -0.66 -10.87
C GLY A 37 9.23 0.84 -10.76
N LEU A 38 8.27 1.28 -9.93
CA LEU A 38 8.03 2.71 -9.72
C LEU A 38 9.16 3.35 -8.92
N ALA A 39 9.67 2.66 -7.90
CA ALA A 39 10.80 3.15 -7.11
C ALA A 39 12.05 3.32 -7.97
N ALA A 40 12.27 2.41 -8.91
CA ALA A 40 13.40 2.50 -9.82
C ALA A 40 13.33 3.77 -10.68
N ARG A 41 12.14 4.20 -11.06
CA ARG A 41 11.96 5.46 -11.82
C ARG A 41 12.43 6.68 -11.04
N LEU A 42 12.35 6.62 -9.72
CA LEU A 42 12.78 7.70 -8.83
C LEU A 42 14.25 7.59 -8.45
N GLN A 43 14.95 6.63 -9.02
CA GLN A 43 16.39 6.42 -8.76
C GLN A 43 16.69 6.08 -7.32
N PHE A 44 15.77 5.37 -6.66
CA PHE A 44 16.03 4.83 -5.34
C PHE A 44 17.15 3.79 -5.43
N THR A 45 17.96 3.69 -4.38
CA THR A 45 18.98 2.66 -4.28
C THR A 45 18.33 1.28 -4.13
N LEU A 46 19.11 0.23 -4.36
CA LEU A 46 18.61 -1.13 -4.17
C LEU A 46 18.13 -1.35 -2.74
N ASP A 47 18.85 -0.82 -1.74
CA ASP A 47 18.44 -0.95 -0.35
C ASP A 47 17.12 -0.26 -0.09
N GLU A 48 16.92 0.93 -0.66
CA GLU A 48 15.68 1.68 -0.49
C GLU A 48 14.50 0.99 -1.19
N ILE A 49 14.74 0.42 -2.35
CA ILE A 49 13.73 -0.36 -3.06
C ILE A 49 13.34 -1.59 -2.22
N GLU A 50 14.32 -2.28 -1.65
CA GLU A 50 14.07 -3.45 -0.82
C GLU A 50 13.30 -3.08 0.44
N ASP A 51 13.68 -1.99 1.10
CA ASP A 51 12.97 -1.49 2.27
C ASP A 51 11.50 -1.21 1.94
N LEU A 52 11.25 -0.58 0.80
CA LEU A 52 9.89 -0.25 0.40
C LEU A 52 9.09 -1.50 0.06
N ARG A 53 9.73 -2.49 -0.59
CA ARG A 53 9.05 -3.76 -0.88
C ARG A 53 8.64 -4.48 0.40
N ILE A 54 9.52 -4.51 1.39
CA ILE A 54 9.23 -5.13 2.68
C ILE A 54 8.09 -4.36 3.38
N ALA A 55 8.13 -3.04 3.35
CA ALA A 55 7.09 -2.22 3.96
C ALA A 55 5.72 -2.47 3.30
N VAL A 56 5.67 -2.53 1.98
CA VAL A 56 4.43 -2.81 1.25
C VAL A 56 3.91 -4.21 1.59
N ASP A 57 4.79 -5.21 1.65
CA ASP A 57 4.41 -6.57 2.05
C ASP A 57 3.77 -6.57 3.44
N GLU A 58 4.39 -5.88 4.38
CA GLU A 58 3.91 -5.85 5.76
C GLU A 58 2.56 -5.13 5.86
N ALA A 59 2.42 -4.00 5.17
CA ALA A 59 1.15 -3.27 5.14
C ALA A 59 0.04 -4.13 4.54
N CYS A 60 0.33 -4.81 3.44
CA CYS A 60 -0.65 -5.69 2.81
C CYS A 60 -1.01 -6.87 3.71
N ALA A 61 -0.04 -7.45 4.42
CA ALA A 61 -0.32 -8.56 5.33
C ALA A 61 -1.27 -8.12 6.45
N MET A 62 -1.07 -6.92 6.98
CA MET A 62 -1.96 -6.38 8.01
C MET A 62 -3.38 -6.23 7.48
N LEU A 63 -3.54 -5.71 6.27
CA LEU A 63 -4.86 -5.51 5.67
C LEU A 63 -5.51 -6.84 5.29
N LEU A 64 -4.72 -7.79 4.79
CA LEU A 64 -5.24 -9.11 4.46
C LEU A 64 -5.74 -9.85 5.69
N ALA A 65 -5.09 -9.68 6.84
CA ALA A 65 -5.56 -10.27 8.10
C ALA A 65 -6.94 -9.72 8.47
N ILE A 66 -7.17 -8.43 8.29
CA ILE A 66 -8.48 -7.82 8.54
C ILE A 66 -9.53 -8.39 7.59
N ALA A 67 -9.20 -8.50 6.30
CA ALA A 67 -10.13 -9.03 5.31
C ALA A 67 -10.49 -10.49 5.61
N ALA A 68 -9.52 -11.29 6.06
CA ALA A 68 -9.74 -12.69 6.40
C ALA A 68 -10.67 -12.85 7.61
N ASP A 69 -10.61 -11.90 8.54
CA ASP A 69 -11.45 -11.92 9.74
C ASP A 69 -12.85 -11.34 9.48
N THR A 70 -13.16 -11.02 8.23
CA THR A 70 -14.43 -10.39 7.87
C THR A 70 -15.17 -11.27 6.85
N PRO A 71 -15.73 -12.41 7.27
CA PRO A 71 -16.32 -13.37 6.33
C PRO A 71 -17.51 -12.84 5.56
N GLN A 72 -18.14 -11.76 6.03
CA GLN A 72 -19.27 -11.15 5.32
C GLN A 72 -18.88 -10.55 3.97
N LEU A 73 -17.60 -10.32 3.74
CA LEU A 73 -17.14 -9.75 2.47
C LEU A 73 -17.02 -10.78 1.37
N GLY A 74 -16.92 -12.07 1.72
CA GLY A 74 -16.89 -13.15 0.75
C GLY A 74 -15.60 -13.23 -0.04
N ASP A 75 -15.67 -13.94 -1.19
CA ASP A 75 -14.49 -14.26 -2.00
C ASP A 75 -14.11 -13.17 -3.00
N THR A 76 -14.91 -12.10 -3.08
CA THR A 76 -14.71 -11.04 -4.07
C THR A 76 -13.97 -9.83 -3.53
N VAL A 77 -13.37 -9.96 -2.37
CA VAL A 77 -12.64 -8.85 -1.74
C VAL A 77 -11.38 -8.54 -2.54
N GLU A 78 -11.19 -7.26 -2.81
CA GLU A 78 -10.00 -6.78 -3.50
C GLU A 78 -9.12 -5.97 -2.57
N LEU A 79 -7.82 -6.11 -2.78
CA LEU A 79 -6.81 -5.24 -2.21
C LEU A 79 -6.48 -4.19 -3.27
N SER A 80 -6.77 -2.94 -2.96
CA SER A 80 -6.54 -1.84 -3.90
C SER A 80 -5.28 -1.08 -3.49
N CYS A 81 -4.49 -0.70 -4.48
CA CYS A 81 -3.24 -0.02 -4.24
C CYS A 81 -3.15 1.21 -5.14
N ARG A 82 -2.90 2.35 -4.52
CA ARG A 82 -2.71 3.60 -5.25
C ARG A 82 -1.27 4.07 -5.06
N PHE A 83 -0.55 4.15 -6.18
CA PHE A 83 0.81 4.66 -6.18
C PHE A 83 0.78 6.09 -6.68
N THR A 84 1.34 7.01 -5.92
CA THR A 84 1.49 8.40 -6.35
C THR A 84 2.97 8.69 -6.49
N VAL A 85 3.38 9.01 -7.71
CA VAL A 85 4.78 9.26 -8.06
C VAL A 85 4.95 10.76 -8.27
N THR A 86 5.68 11.40 -7.39
CA THR A 86 6.06 12.81 -7.54
C THR A 86 7.54 12.87 -7.92
N ASN A 87 8.08 14.07 -8.07
CA ASN A 87 9.51 14.23 -8.32
C ASN A 87 10.36 13.82 -7.12
N ASP A 88 9.78 13.83 -5.93
CA ASP A 88 10.53 13.71 -4.68
C ASP A 88 10.20 12.44 -3.88
N ALA A 89 9.11 11.76 -4.20
CA ALA A 89 8.65 10.67 -3.33
C ALA A 89 7.76 9.69 -4.08
N LEU A 90 7.67 8.50 -3.51
CA LEU A 90 6.67 7.51 -3.89
C LEU A 90 5.76 7.29 -2.68
N THR A 91 4.48 7.47 -2.88
CA THR A 91 3.48 7.17 -1.87
C THR A 91 2.69 5.96 -2.31
N VAL A 92 2.53 4.98 -1.41
CA VAL A 92 1.77 3.77 -1.66
C VAL A 92 0.62 3.74 -0.66
N TYR A 93 -0.60 3.77 -1.15
CA TYR A 93 -1.78 3.72 -0.32
C TYR A 93 -2.56 2.45 -0.65
N THR A 94 -2.58 1.51 0.30
CA THR A 94 -3.27 0.23 0.12
C THR A 94 -4.52 0.20 0.96
N THR A 95 -5.62 -0.33 0.41
CA THR A 95 -6.91 -0.39 1.10
C THR A 95 -7.59 -1.73 0.89
N VAL A 96 -8.40 -2.11 1.88
CA VAL A 96 -9.34 -3.23 1.78
C VAL A 96 -10.69 -2.77 2.32
N PRO A 97 -11.80 -3.35 1.84
CA PRO A 97 -13.10 -3.04 2.44
C PRO A 97 -13.22 -3.64 3.84
N LEU A 98 -14.02 -2.99 4.67
CA LEU A 98 -14.37 -3.46 6.01
C LEU A 98 -15.86 -3.78 6.05
N ALA A 99 -16.23 -4.80 6.80
CA ALA A 99 -17.66 -5.08 7.07
C ALA A 99 -18.23 -4.09 8.08
N SER A 100 -17.40 -3.56 8.96
CA SER A 100 -17.83 -2.62 10.00
C SER A 100 -16.81 -1.50 10.15
N PRO A 101 -17.27 -0.24 10.26
CA PRO A 101 -16.34 0.87 10.52
C PRO A 101 -15.74 0.85 11.91
N ASP A 102 -16.20 -0.05 12.77
CA ASP A 102 -15.66 -0.17 14.12
C ASP A 102 -14.36 -0.98 14.18
N GLU A 103 -13.99 -1.65 13.11
CA GLU A 103 -12.74 -2.37 13.08
C GLU A 103 -11.56 -1.40 13.14
N ARG A 104 -10.48 -1.86 13.78
CA ARG A 104 -9.30 -1.02 13.99
C ARG A 104 -8.07 -1.71 13.46
N LEU A 105 -7.20 -0.90 12.86
CA LEU A 105 -5.89 -1.36 12.43
C LEU A 105 -4.94 -1.38 13.62
N PRO A 106 -4.06 -2.39 13.70
CA PRO A 106 -2.95 -2.31 14.65
C PRO A 106 -2.12 -1.07 14.32
N ALA A 107 -1.73 -0.33 15.33
CA ALA A 107 -0.96 0.88 15.14
C ALA A 107 -0.09 1.12 16.38
N GLY A 108 0.85 2.04 16.24
CA GLY A 108 1.66 2.51 17.35
C GLY A 108 2.61 1.48 17.89
N GLU A 109 2.15 0.63 18.78
CA GLU A 109 3.01 -0.28 19.54
C GLU A 109 3.17 -1.67 18.91
N SER A 110 2.40 -2.00 17.85
CA SER A 110 2.52 -3.32 17.24
C SER A 110 3.87 -3.47 16.56
N PHE A 111 4.37 -4.71 16.53
CA PHE A 111 5.64 -5.01 15.86
C PHE A 111 5.55 -4.66 14.37
N ALA A 112 4.45 -5.01 13.73
CA ALA A 112 4.25 -4.70 12.32
C ALA A 112 4.34 -3.20 12.06
N TRP A 113 3.71 -2.39 12.91
CA TRP A 113 3.75 -0.94 12.77
C TRP A 113 5.17 -0.39 12.95
N GLN A 114 5.93 -0.98 13.88
CA GLN A 114 7.33 -0.59 14.07
C GLN A 114 8.17 -0.90 12.83
N VAL A 115 7.91 -2.04 12.18
CA VAL A 115 8.59 -2.39 10.94
C VAL A 115 8.29 -1.34 9.88
N LEU A 116 7.02 -0.99 9.69
CA LEU A 116 6.64 0.02 8.69
C LEU A 116 7.33 1.35 8.97
N SER A 117 7.33 1.78 10.23
CA SER A 117 7.91 3.06 10.61
C SER A 117 9.42 3.11 10.43
N ALA A 118 10.08 1.96 10.53
CA ALA A 118 11.52 1.88 10.32
C ALA A 118 11.90 1.92 8.83
N LEU A 119 11.01 1.45 7.96
CA LEU A 119 11.33 1.26 6.54
C LEU A 119 10.82 2.38 5.64
N ALA A 120 9.84 3.16 6.09
CA ALA A 120 9.27 4.26 5.32
C ALA A 120 9.48 5.58 6.06
N ASP A 121 9.46 6.68 5.31
CA ASP A 121 9.63 8.01 5.92
C ASP A 121 8.36 8.47 6.62
N GLU A 122 7.21 8.09 6.10
CA GLU A 122 5.92 8.41 6.72
C GLU A 122 5.02 7.20 6.61
N VAL A 123 4.26 6.93 7.65
CA VAL A 123 3.30 5.84 7.71
C VAL A 123 2.04 6.35 8.40
N SER A 124 0.88 6.08 7.81
CA SER A 124 -0.38 6.38 8.47
C SER A 124 -1.39 5.28 8.18
N ALA A 125 -2.27 5.05 9.14
CA ALA A 125 -3.39 4.12 8.99
C ALA A 125 -4.69 4.93 9.01
N THR A 126 -5.64 4.52 8.18
CA THR A 126 -6.92 5.20 8.08
C THR A 126 -8.05 4.19 8.11
N VAL A 127 -9.15 4.59 8.70
CA VAL A 127 -10.43 3.90 8.52
C VAL A 127 -11.40 4.97 8.02
N ASP A 128 -11.90 4.78 6.81
CA ASP A 128 -12.76 5.75 6.16
C ASP A 128 -13.99 5.01 5.65
N GLY A 129 -15.12 5.22 6.36
CA GLY A 129 -16.33 4.50 6.07
C GLY A 129 -16.14 3.01 6.24
N HIS A 130 -16.26 2.26 5.15
CA HIS A 130 -16.10 0.81 5.16
C HIS A 130 -14.79 0.36 4.52
N GLN A 131 -13.76 1.20 4.61
CA GLN A 131 -12.43 0.87 4.10
C GLN A 131 -11.39 1.08 5.18
N ALA A 132 -10.41 0.16 5.24
CA ALA A 132 -9.20 0.36 6.01
C ALA A 132 -8.04 0.56 5.05
N GLY A 133 -7.12 1.45 5.39
CA GLY A 133 -5.99 1.74 4.54
C GLY A 133 -4.72 2.01 5.31
N ILE A 134 -3.60 1.74 4.66
CA ILE A 134 -2.27 2.08 5.16
C ILE A 134 -1.57 2.86 4.07
N ARG A 135 -1.05 4.03 4.43
CA ARG A 135 -0.31 4.89 3.52
C ARG A 135 1.15 4.92 3.93
N LEU A 136 2.02 4.64 2.97
CA LEU A 136 3.46 4.67 3.15
C LEU A 136 4.05 5.70 2.20
N THR A 137 4.98 6.51 2.67
CA THR A 137 5.70 7.46 1.81
C THR A 137 7.19 7.24 2.00
N LYS A 138 7.90 7.10 0.88
CA LYS A 138 9.35 7.04 0.84
C LYS A 138 9.86 8.18 -0.01
N ARG A 139 10.70 9.03 0.57
CA ARG A 139 11.24 10.18 -0.14
C ARG A 139 12.49 9.79 -0.91
N ARG A 140 12.65 10.41 -2.06
CA ARG A 140 13.84 10.26 -2.87
C ARG A 140 15.02 10.81 -2.09
N PRO A 141 16.16 10.10 -2.06
CA PRO A 141 17.35 10.64 -1.42
C PRO A 141 17.83 11.89 -2.13
N SER A 142 18.32 12.83 -1.36
CA SER A 142 18.84 14.09 -1.89
C SER A 142 20.30 13.98 -2.34
#